data_0c20402186f7551ceff1cee100efbc38
#
_entry.id   0c20402186f7551ceff1cee100efbc38
#
_cell.length_a   1.000
_cell.length_b   1.000
_cell.length_c   1.000
_cell.angle_alpha   90.00
_cell.angle_beta   90.00
_cell.angle_gamma   90.00
#
_symmetry.space_group_name_H-M   'P 1'
#
loop_
_entity.id
_entity.type
_entity.pdbx_description
1 polymer ?
#
loop_
_entity_poly.entity_id
_entity_poly.type
_entity_poly.pdbx_seq_one_letter_code
_entity_poly.pdbx_strand_id
1 'polypeptide(L)'
;YWVPAATHKAGETVKFEEAAAEIPQVEKTFGFYWSQTYSTKGSSFSDGFVNENGVVIVSNNCSGIYDDDRMPLKDGGIGYGIRRLMAERATSARHAIDIAIDLLGKYGYFAEGRTYTVADPKEAWQIAIHQGNTWVARRVQNNEVVFIPNNFMMDKVDATDTKNVIVAPGMIERAIKNGRYKPAKEGVYSDFNYRGAVAPAARRAADYNYMRNHIGWKAIAGLDITDPEKFPYSVTPSKKFGVEDVRDILRMHEEGMNDQDPNWSHSTSLGICRATTHESVVYELNDNPLLIKGFRALARPCEVPFIPFFPLAKPAESLGFMTWDEATAEHFKGTVANFRYRADWPVWTFINNANVHDFQRDDVAENTKFVRKLESDMAATMPAVQKKAARLLAISEDKAGEFLHEYNVRMVRDAEAAMAQRLAKAAPHKMTILADKIDPKSTETVDAVLYGDNTLDVSKVDLKKVWLGAGRANVTSRILMADAMGQAVKVAFKDVNGDGKTDAILTFVQKDVAKYLVAGTSVHEVWLHGYVGDKRVSAMDTVKVIE
;
A
#
# COMPACT_ATOMS: atom_id res chain seq x y z
N TYR A 1 -7.73 2.77 10.69
CA TYR A 1 -8.38 3.15 11.96
C TYR A 1 -8.64 4.64 12.03
N TRP A 2 -9.41 5.06 13.01
CA TRP A 2 -9.73 6.46 13.30
C TRP A 2 -8.91 6.96 14.49
N VAL A 3 -8.22 8.08 14.30
CA VAL A 3 -7.56 8.80 15.38
C VAL A 3 -8.51 9.92 15.84
N PRO A 4 -8.97 9.92 17.09
CA PRO A 4 -9.89 10.95 17.56
C PRO A 4 -9.21 12.32 17.67
N ALA A 5 -10.00 13.40 17.49
CA ALA A 5 -9.57 14.72 17.89
C ALA A 5 -9.28 14.76 19.39
N ALA A 6 -8.28 15.52 19.79
CA ALA A 6 -7.85 15.59 21.20
C ALA A 6 -7.52 17.02 21.63
N THR A 7 -7.63 17.27 22.95
CA THR A 7 -7.14 18.48 23.58
C THR A 7 -5.93 18.13 24.44
N HIS A 8 -4.85 18.86 24.28
CA HIS A 8 -3.56 18.63 24.90
C HIS A 8 -3.24 19.70 25.94
N LYS A 9 -2.50 19.31 26.97
CA LYS A 9 -2.03 20.24 28.00
C LYS A 9 -0.85 21.06 27.49
N ALA A 10 -0.67 22.24 28.05
CA ALA A 10 0.51 23.06 27.78
C ALA A 10 1.80 22.30 28.13
N GLY A 11 2.76 22.27 27.22
CA GLY A 11 4.04 21.57 27.39
C GLY A 11 4.02 20.10 27.00
N GLU A 12 2.89 19.54 26.56
CA GLU A 12 2.89 18.20 25.97
C GLU A 12 3.73 18.17 24.69
N THR A 13 4.40 17.05 24.48
CA THR A 13 5.19 16.78 23.27
C THR A 13 4.71 15.51 22.60
N VAL A 14 5.01 15.35 21.33
CA VAL A 14 4.72 14.15 20.55
C VAL A 14 5.98 13.67 19.84
N LYS A 15 6.14 12.35 19.77
CA LYS A 15 7.25 11.68 19.11
C LYS A 15 6.69 10.51 18.30
N PHE A 16 7.02 10.43 17.02
CA PHE A 16 6.48 9.40 16.13
C PHE A 16 7.49 8.34 15.70
N GLU A 17 8.76 8.63 15.85
CA GLU A 17 9.86 7.71 15.54
C GLU A 17 10.87 7.76 16.69
N GLU A 18 11.42 6.62 17.05
CA GLU A 18 12.26 6.49 18.24
C GLU A 18 13.45 7.47 18.24
N ALA A 19 14.09 7.64 17.09
CA ALA A 19 15.24 8.54 16.91
C ALA A 19 14.88 9.99 16.58
N ALA A 20 13.59 10.32 16.41
CA ALA A 20 13.14 11.65 16.03
C ALA A 20 13.09 12.63 17.22
N ALA A 21 13.05 13.93 16.88
CA ALA A 21 12.84 15.00 17.85
C ALA A 21 11.47 14.87 18.53
N GLU A 22 11.40 15.30 19.79
CA GLU A 22 10.14 15.56 20.48
C GLU A 22 9.57 16.91 20.02
N ILE A 23 8.37 16.86 19.45
CA ILE A 23 7.71 18.03 18.87
C ILE A 23 6.68 18.57 19.86
N PRO A 24 6.68 19.86 20.18
CA PRO A 24 5.61 20.45 20.96
C PRO A 24 4.24 20.20 20.34
N GLN A 25 3.30 19.67 21.15
CA GLN A 25 1.96 19.43 20.66
C GLN A 25 1.14 20.73 20.67
N VAL A 26 0.21 20.85 19.73
CA VAL A 26 -0.74 21.95 19.70
C VAL A 26 -1.86 21.71 20.72
N GLU A 27 -2.55 22.76 21.17
CA GLU A 27 -3.62 22.66 22.16
C GLU A 27 -4.75 21.71 21.68
N LYS A 28 -5.07 21.74 20.40
CA LYS A 28 -6.11 20.89 19.79
C LYS A 28 -5.60 20.23 18.54
N THR A 29 -5.77 18.93 18.44
CA THR A 29 -5.52 18.15 17.24
C THR A 29 -6.84 17.72 16.61
N PHE A 30 -6.86 17.68 15.27
CA PHE A 30 -8.01 17.20 14.51
C PHE A 30 -8.06 15.68 14.48
N GLY A 31 -9.27 15.13 14.41
CA GLY A 31 -9.48 13.73 14.15
C GLY A 31 -9.18 13.38 12.67
N PHE A 32 -8.72 12.16 12.41
CA PHE A 32 -8.40 11.72 11.06
C PHE A 32 -8.51 10.20 10.87
N TYR A 33 -8.86 9.82 9.66
CA TYR A 33 -8.71 8.46 9.18
C TYR A 33 -7.24 8.20 8.83
N TRP A 34 -6.73 7.06 9.26
CA TRP A 34 -5.37 6.61 8.96
C TRP A 34 -5.37 5.19 8.39
N SER A 35 -4.85 5.04 7.17
CA SER A 35 -4.47 3.74 6.62
C SER A 35 -3.03 3.44 7.02
N GLN A 36 -2.79 2.30 7.64
CA GLN A 36 -1.48 1.94 8.18
C GLN A 36 -1.14 0.49 7.83
N THR A 37 0.08 0.29 7.35
CA THR A 37 0.67 -1.02 7.11
C THR A 37 1.81 -1.25 8.10
N TYR A 38 1.84 -2.41 8.74
CA TYR A 38 2.90 -2.80 9.67
C TYR A 38 3.99 -3.60 8.96
N SER A 39 5.22 -3.44 9.42
CA SER A 39 6.34 -4.32 9.07
C SER A 39 6.76 -5.16 10.27
N THR A 40 7.42 -6.30 10.00
CA THR A 40 8.00 -7.16 11.05
C THR A 40 9.07 -6.46 11.90
N LYS A 41 9.58 -5.31 11.43
CA LYS A 41 10.62 -4.53 12.12
C LYS A 41 10.06 -3.38 12.97
N GLY A 42 8.75 -3.29 13.14
CA GLY A 42 8.10 -2.31 14.00
C GLY A 42 7.84 -0.95 13.39
N SER A 43 8.36 -0.63 12.24
CA SER A 43 8.01 0.63 11.59
C SER A 43 6.64 0.51 10.93
N SER A 44 5.73 1.40 11.27
CA SER A 44 4.49 1.52 10.53
C SER A 44 4.74 2.34 9.26
N PHE A 45 4.34 1.78 8.12
CA PHE A 45 4.21 2.55 6.89
C PHE A 45 2.77 3.02 6.81
N SER A 46 2.58 4.30 6.71
CA SER A 46 1.27 4.82 6.44
C SER A 46 1.27 5.38 5.03
N ASP A 47 0.23 5.09 4.32
CA ASP A 47 0.15 5.53 2.95
C ASP A 47 -0.97 6.54 2.72
N GLY A 48 -1.87 6.77 3.70
CA GLY A 48 -2.90 7.77 3.55
C GLY A 48 -3.55 8.26 4.84
N PHE A 49 -3.79 9.56 4.89
CA PHE A 49 -4.53 10.24 5.94
C PHE A 49 -5.64 11.07 5.32
N VAL A 50 -6.78 11.13 5.96
CA VAL A 50 -7.86 12.09 5.66
C VAL A 50 -8.32 12.68 6.98
N ASN A 51 -8.11 13.97 7.20
CA ASN A 51 -8.53 14.60 8.45
C ASN A 51 -9.96 15.17 8.36
N GLU A 52 -10.52 15.54 9.50
CA GLU A 52 -11.90 16.03 9.61
C GLU A 52 -12.16 17.33 8.85
N ASN A 53 -11.11 18.07 8.46
CA ASN A 53 -11.21 19.24 7.57
C ASN A 53 -11.17 18.86 6.08
N GLY A 54 -11.12 17.58 5.73
CA GLY A 54 -11.06 17.10 4.36
C GLY A 54 -9.68 17.17 3.71
N VAL A 55 -8.62 17.36 4.48
CA VAL A 55 -7.25 17.36 3.97
C VAL A 55 -6.74 15.91 3.84
N VAL A 56 -6.41 15.54 2.62
CA VAL A 56 -5.80 14.23 2.28
C VAL A 56 -4.30 14.38 2.19
N ILE A 57 -3.56 13.46 2.81
CA ILE A 57 -2.09 13.45 2.81
C ILE A 57 -1.61 12.06 2.45
N VAL A 58 -0.82 11.96 1.39
CA VAL A 58 -0.16 10.71 0.95
C VAL A 58 1.30 10.98 0.66
N SER A 59 2.12 9.94 0.49
CA SER A 59 3.55 10.14 0.24
C SER A 59 4.23 8.99 -0.49
N ASN A 60 5.29 9.32 -1.22
CA ASN A 60 6.16 8.40 -1.94
C ASN A 60 7.58 8.50 -1.42
N ASN A 61 8.22 7.36 -1.14
CA ASN A 61 9.65 7.34 -0.80
C ASN A 61 10.49 7.71 -2.02
N CYS A 62 11.43 8.63 -1.84
CA CYS A 62 12.34 9.11 -2.88
C CYS A 62 13.76 9.12 -2.33
N SER A 63 14.69 8.47 -3.02
CA SER A 63 16.09 8.46 -2.61
C SER A 63 16.87 9.62 -3.23
N GLY A 64 17.75 10.23 -2.47
CA GLY A 64 18.55 11.37 -2.90
C GLY A 64 20.05 11.23 -2.62
N ILE A 65 20.79 12.26 -2.98
CA ILE A 65 22.24 12.39 -2.77
C ILE A 65 22.47 12.97 -1.36
N TYR A 66 23.34 12.33 -0.60
CA TYR A 66 23.75 12.82 0.72
C TYR A 66 24.83 13.89 0.57
N ASP A 67 24.56 15.09 1.08
CA ASP A 67 25.49 16.21 1.08
C ASP A 67 26.08 16.44 2.47
N ASP A 68 27.37 16.67 2.56
CA ASP A 68 28.05 16.97 3.83
C ASP A 68 27.68 18.36 4.37
N ASP A 69 27.29 19.29 3.49
CA ASP A 69 26.88 20.65 3.84
C ASP A 69 25.38 20.84 4.08
N ARG A 70 24.65 19.75 4.31
CA ARG A 70 23.24 19.80 4.68
C ARG A 70 23.02 20.47 6.04
N MET A 71 21.86 21.08 6.22
CA MET A 71 21.46 21.63 7.53
C MET A 71 21.58 20.57 8.62
N PRO A 72 22.23 20.88 9.76
CA PRO A 72 22.27 19.97 10.91
C PRO A 72 20.86 19.65 11.43
N LEU A 73 20.67 18.43 11.88
CA LEU A 73 19.43 18.02 12.52
C LEU A 73 19.39 18.54 13.96
N LYS A 74 18.25 19.07 14.37
CA LYS A 74 18.00 19.44 15.76
C LYS A 74 17.30 18.28 16.46
N ASP A 75 17.84 17.84 17.59
CA ASP A 75 17.25 16.79 18.45
C ASP A 75 16.92 15.48 17.71
N GLY A 76 17.71 15.15 16.67
CA GLY A 76 17.49 13.98 15.81
C GLY A 76 16.67 14.26 14.56
N GLY A 77 16.08 15.44 14.42
CA GLY A 77 15.31 15.81 13.22
C GLY A 77 13.88 15.26 13.20
N ILE A 78 13.20 15.46 12.08
CA ILE A 78 11.86 14.92 11.84
C ILE A 78 11.88 13.99 10.63
N GLY A 79 11.15 12.88 10.71
CA GLY A 79 11.02 11.91 9.61
C GLY A 79 9.61 11.79 9.10
N TYR A 80 9.15 10.55 8.94
CA TYR A 80 7.82 10.24 8.39
C TYR A 80 6.67 10.78 9.24
N GLY A 81 6.87 11.01 10.52
CA GLY A 81 5.91 11.61 11.43
C GLY A 81 5.40 12.98 11.01
N ILE A 82 6.12 13.71 10.14
CA ILE A 82 5.67 14.99 9.61
C ILE A 82 4.28 14.92 8.95
N ARG A 83 3.95 13.81 8.25
CA ARG A 83 2.65 13.62 7.62
C ARG A 83 1.51 13.50 8.64
N ARG A 84 1.77 12.85 9.78
CA ARG A 84 0.80 12.76 10.87
C ARG A 84 0.61 14.13 11.54
N LEU A 85 1.68 14.88 11.75
CA LEU A 85 1.57 16.26 12.26
C LEU A 85 0.77 17.18 11.33
N MET A 86 0.92 17.00 10.01
CA MET A 86 0.05 17.68 9.05
C MET A 86 -1.42 17.24 9.21
N ALA A 87 -1.69 15.94 9.35
CA ALA A 87 -3.06 15.44 9.54
C ALA A 87 -3.69 15.96 10.84
N GLU A 88 -2.94 15.98 11.94
CA GLU A 88 -3.38 16.47 13.24
C GLU A 88 -3.70 17.97 13.27
N ARG A 89 -3.08 18.78 12.40
CA ARG A 89 -3.04 20.25 12.57
C ARG A 89 -3.58 21.05 11.40
N ALA A 90 -3.68 20.45 10.20
CA ALA A 90 -3.99 21.21 9.01
C ALA A 90 -5.50 21.47 8.84
N THR A 91 -5.84 22.69 8.46
CA THR A 91 -7.20 23.12 8.08
C THR A 91 -7.40 23.22 6.57
N SER A 92 -6.32 23.11 5.79
CA SER A 92 -6.33 23.12 4.32
C SER A 92 -5.05 22.49 3.79
N ALA A 93 -5.01 22.18 2.48
CA ALA A 93 -3.81 21.66 1.83
C ALA A 93 -2.63 22.64 1.97
N ARG A 94 -2.85 23.93 1.74
CA ARG A 94 -1.82 24.95 1.92
C ARG A 94 -1.32 25.03 3.37
N HIS A 95 -2.20 25.01 4.36
CA HIS A 95 -1.80 25.04 5.76
C HIS A 95 -0.96 23.82 6.15
N ALA A 96 -1.25 22.63 5.58
CA ALA A 96 -0.41 21.45 5.79
C ALA A 96 1.03 21.65 5.27
N ILE A 97 1.19 22.30 4.13
CA ILE A 97 2.51 22.67 3.58
C ILE A 97 3.23 23.66 4.51
N ASP A 98 2.54 24.67 5.03
CA ASP A 98 3.13 25.64 5.96
C ASP A 98 3.60 24.97 7.27
N ILE A 99 2.83 24.03 7.80
CA ILE A 99 3.23 23.19 8.95
C ILE A 99 4.49 22.39 8.65
N ALA A 100 4.55 21.75 7.48
CA ALA A 100 5.72 20.98 7.07
C ALA A 100 6.96 21.87 6.95
N ILE A 101 6.85 23.03 6.34
CA ILE A 101 7.94 24.01 6.16
C ILE A 101 8.47 24.49 7.52
N ASP A 102 7.57 24.85 8.45
CA ASP A 102 7.95 25.28 9.81
C ASP A 102 8.74 24.20 10.54
N LEU A 103 8.25 22.96 10.52
CA LEU A 103 8.90 21.82 11.17
C LEU A 103 10.26 21.49 10.53
N LEU A 104 10.36 21.51 9.22
CA LEU A 104 11.61 21.29 8.50
C LEU A 104 12.64 22.37 8.80
N GLY A 105 12.20 23.63 8.88
CA GLY A 105 13.06 24.77 9.24
C GLY A 105 13.59 24.68 10.67
N LYS A 106 12.81 24.09 11.59
CA LYS A 106 13.20 23.95 13.01
C LYS A 106 14.08 22.74 13.27
N TYR A 107 13.74 21.59 12.70
CA TYR A 107 14.32 20.30 13.11
C TYR A 107 15.20 19.67 12.02
N GLY A 108 14.98 19.99 10.77
CA GLY A 108 15.57 19.29 9.63
C GLY A 108 14.99 17.89 9.42
N TYR A 109 15.11 17.37 8.20
CA TYR A 109 14.61 16.04 7.82
C TYR A 109 15.72 14.99 7.90
N PHE A 110 15.52 13.92 8.68
CA PHE A 110 16.55 12.91 8.87
C PHE A 110 16.49 11.75 7.86
N ALA A 111 15.30 11.46 7.30
CA ALA A 111 15.13 10.36 6.38
C ALA A 111 15.74 10.66 5.00
N GLU A 112 15.92 9.62 4.19
CA GLU A 112 16.59 9.69 2.89
C GLU A 112 15.92 10.69 1.94
N GLY A 113 14.61 10.67 1.87
CA GLY A 113 13.82 11.62 1.09
C GLY A 113 12.42 11.10 0.79
N ARG A 114 11.52 12.04 0.51
CA ARG A 114 10.11 11.74 0.24
C ARG A 114 9.43 12.87 -0.50
N THR A 115 8.45 12.53 -1.34
CA THR A 115 7.48 13.50 -1.86
C THR A 115 6.16 13.28 -1.14
N TYR A 116 5.64 14.32 -0.49
CA TYR A 116 4.30 14.33 0.10
C TYR A 116 3.35 15.03 -0.84
N THR A 117 2.20 14.43 -1.09
CA THR A 117 1.10 15.04 -1.83
C THR A 117 -0.01 15.35 -0.84
N VAL A 118 -0.43 16.59 -0.81
CA VAL A 118 -1.47 17.10 0.09
C VAL A 118 -2.55 17.74 -0.76
N ALA A 119 -3.81 17.38 -0.52
CA ALA A 119 -4.93 17.91 -1.28
C ALA A 119 -6.14 18.18 -0.37
N ASP A 120 -6.87 19.22 -0.72
CA ASP A 120 -8.23 19.48 -0.25
C ASP A 120 -9.15 19.75 -1.47
N PRO A 121 -10.45 19.98 -1.31
CA PRO A 121 -11.33 20.21 -2.45
C PRO A 121 -11.00 21.42 -3.34
N LYS A 122 -10.15 22.32 -2.88
CA LYS A 122 -9.82 23.58 -3.56
C LYS A 122 -8.49 23.55 -4.26
N GLU A 123 -7.51 22.83 -3.69
CA GLU A 123 -6.15 22.79 -4.24
C GLU A 123 -5.38 21.54 -3.82
N ALA A 124 -4.32 21.26 -4.57
CA ALA A 124 -3.35 20.24 -4.24
C ALA A 124 -1.93 20.81 -4.31
N TRP A 125 -1.10 20.34 -3.38
CA TRP A 125 0.32 20.68 -3.29
C TRP A 125 1.16 19.43 -3.20
N GLN A 126 2.38 19.52 -3.72
CA GLN A 126 3.42 18.55 -3.44
C GLN A 126 4.60 19.22 -2.77
N ILE A 127 5.13 18.62 -1.72
CA ILE A 127 6.40 18.99 -1.12
C ILE A 127 7.37 17.82 -1.26
N ALA A 128 8.42 18.01 -2.04
CA ALA A 128 9.51 17.07 -2.20
C ALA A 128 10.61 17.43 -1.22
N ILE A 129 10.92 16.52 -0.30
CA ILE A 129 11.83 16.75 0.83
C ILE A 129 12.99 15.79 0.73
N HIS A 130 14.20 16.29 0.85
CA HIS A 130 15.42 15.53 1.05
C HIS A 130 16.09 15.98 2.35
N GLN A 131 17.12 15.30 2.78
CA GLN A 131 17.78 15.49 4.09
C GLN A 131 18.05 16.95 4.49
N GLY A 132 18.02 17.19 5.80
CA GLY A 132 18.20 18.51 6.39
C GLY A 132 17.05 19.45 6.05
N ASN A 133 17.36 20.62 5.54
CA ASN A 133 16.37 21.61 5.07
C ASN A 133 16.45 21.75 3.54
N THR A 134 16.26 20.61 2.83
CA THR A 134 16.39 20.55 1.36
C THR A 134 15.04 20.15 0.77
N TRP A 135 14.23 21.11 0.37
CA TRP A 135 12.88 20.85 -0.13
C TRP A 135 12.40 21.91 -1.12
N VAL A 136 11.44 21.51 -1.94
CA VAL A 136 10.63 22.38 -2.80
C VAL A 136 9.16 21.98 -2.63
N ALA A 137 8.30 22.97 -2.41
CA ALA A 137 6.85 22.80 -2.45
C ALA A 137 6.29 23.46 -3.72
N ARG A 138 5.42 22.75 -4.44
CA ARG A 138 4.76 23.23 -5.65
C ARG A 138 3.27 22.92 -5.62
N ARG A 139 2.46 23.94 -5.94
CA ARG A 139 1.02 23.77 -6.17
C ARG A 139 0.80 23.04 -7.50
N VAL A 140 -0.04 22.01 -7.48
CA VAL A 140 -0.52 21.34 -8.69
C VAL A 140 -1.59 22.23 -9.34
N GLN A 141 -1.42 22.56 -10.63
CA GLN A 141 -2.36 23.43 -11.31
C GLN A 141 -3.68 22.68 -11.58
N ASN A 142 -4.78 23.42 -11.70
CA ASN A 142 -6.12 22.83 -11.80
C ASN A 142 -6.35 21.97 -13.05
N ASN A 143 -5.49 22.11 -14.06
CA ASN A 143 -5.53 21.35 -15.31
C ASN A 143 -4.36 20.37 -15.46
N GLU A 144 -3.63 20.09 -14.37
CA GLU A 144 -2.49 19.18 -14.38
C GLU A 144 -2.85 17.82 -13.76
N VAL A 145 -2.20 16.78 -14.28
CA VAL A 145 -2.03 15.49 -13.62
C VAL A 145 -0.56 15.32 -13.27
N VAL A 146 -0.29 14.94 -12.04
CA VAL A 146 1.04 14.56 -11.56
C VAL A 146 1.08 13.06 -11.28
N PHE A 147 2.23 12.44 -11.54
CA PHE A 147 2.46 11.02 -11.28
C PHE A 147 3.83 10.83 -10.64
N ILE A 148 3.86 10.25 -9.44
CA ILE A 148 5.08 10.13 -8.62
C ILE A 148 5.33 8.67 -8.26
N PRO A 149 6.32 8.01 -8.86
CA PRO A 149 6.83 6.71 -8.39
C PRO A 149 7.79 6.87 -7.18
N ASN A 150 8.79 6.02 -7.04
CA ASN A 150 9.76 6.12 -5.93
C ASN A 150 11.02 6.94 -6.30
N ASN A 151 10.83 8.07 -6.95
CA ASN A 151 11.88 9.05 -7.25
C ASN A 151 11.34 10.47 -7.25
N PHE A 152 12.23 11.44 -7.06
CA PHE A 152 11.89 12.86 -7.23
C PHE A 152 11.56 13.16 -8.68
N MET A 153 10.45 13.88 -8.92
CA MET A 153 9.95 14.17 -10.27
C MET A 153 10.01 15.65 -10.65
N MET A 154 10.08 16.60 -9.70
CA MET A 154 10.09 18.04 -9.99
C MET A 154 11.34 18.44 -10.78
N ASP A 155 11.20 18.72 -12.07
CA ASP A 155 12.31 19.00 -13.00
C ASP A 155 12.44 20.46 -13.42
N LYS A 156 11.34 21.16 -13.64
CA LYS A 156 11.31 22.57 -14.08
C LYS A 156 10.45 23.39 -13.14
N VAL A 157 11.05 23.79 -12.04
CA VAL A 157 10.37 24.55 -11.00
C VAL A 157 10.66 26.03 -11.22
N ASP A 158 9.62 26.82 -11.48
CA ASP A 158 9.75 28.27 -11.58
C ASP A 158 9.77 28.90 -10.18
N ALA A 159 10.97 29.07 -9.62
CA ALA A 159 11.15 29.69 -8.30
C ALA A 159 10.82 31.20 -8.29
N THR A 160 10.49 31.80 -9.43
CA THR A 160 10.00 33.18 -9.49
C THR A 160 8.50 33.28 -9.28
N ASP A 161 7.77 32.16 -9.46
CA ASP A 161 6.33 32.06 -9.16
C ASP A 161 6.08 31.79 -7.67
N THR A 162 6.31 32.78 -6.84
CA THR A 162 6.19 32.69 -5.38
C THR A 162 4.76 32.37 -4.89
N LYS A 163 3.76 32.44 -5.75
CA LYS A 163 2.38 32.07 -5.45
C LYS A 163 2.19 30.55 -5.45
N ASN A 164 2.84 29.85 -6.36
CA ASN A 164 2.65 28.43 -6.60
C ASN A 164 3.89 27.59 -6.25
N VAL A 165 5.01 28.24 -5.95
CA VAL A 165 6.29 27.57 -5.65
C VAL A 165 6.93 28.18 -4.42
N ILE A 166 7.40 27.31 -3.52
CA ILE A 166 8.18 27.69 -2.35
C ILE A 166 9.44 26.83 -2.34
N VAL A 167 10.60 27.46 -2.25
CA VAL A 167 11.89 26.77 -2.22
C VAL A 167 12.54 26.98 -0.86
N ALA A 168 13.15 25.94 -0.32
CA ALA A 168 13.89 26.04 0.94
C ALA A 168 14.99 27.10 0.87
N PRO A 169 15.20 27.90 1.91
CA PRO A 169 16.28 28.88 1.96
C PRO A 169 17.64 28.24 1.68
N GLY A 170 18.43 28.84 0.78
CA GLY A 170 19.77 28.36 0.42
C GLY A 170 19.80 27.09 -0.45
N MET A 171 18.64 26.55 -0.85
CA MET A 171 18.59 25.31 -1.66
C MET A 171 19.18 25.49 -3.06
N ILE A 172 18.82 26.58 -3.73
CA ILE A 172 19.28 26.86 -5.11
C ILE A 172 20.77 27.19 -5.11
N GLU A 173 21.22 28.04 -4.19
CA GLU A 173 22.63 28.42 -4.01
C GLU A 173 23.50 27.19 -3.74
N ARG A 174 23.02 26.25 -2.92
CA ARG A 174 23.70 24.98 -2.67
C ARG A 174 23.77 24.11 -3.91
N ALA A 175 22.68 24.03 -4.67
CA ALA A 175 22.66 23.28 -5.93
C ALA A 175 23.65 23.83 -6.96
N ILE A 176 23.80 25.17 -7.03
CA ILE A 176 24.78 25.86 -7.88
C ILE A 176 26.20 25.56 -7.36
N LYS A 177 26.46 25.76 -6.06
CA LYS A 177 27.76 25.50 -5.41
C LYS A 177 28.24 24.06 -5.65
N ASN A 178 27.32 23.11 -5.59
CA ASN A 178 27.62 21.69 -5.78
C ASN A 178 27.64 21.25 -7.25
N GLY A 179 27.54 22.19 -8.20
CA GLY A 179 27.59 21.93 -9.64
C GLY A 179 26.40 21.16 -10.20
N ARG A 180 25.26 21.11 -9.46
CA ARG A 180 24.06 20.34 -9.84
C ARG A 180 22.97 21.16 -10.50
N TYR A 181 23.15 22.49 -10.51
CA TYR A 181 22.29 23.42 -11.24
C TYR A 181 23.11 24.59 -11.78
N LYS A 182 22.83 24.98 -13.01
CA LYS A 182 23.40 26.15 -13.64
C LYS A 182 22.24 26.97 -14.21
N PRO A 183 21.89 28.12 -13.62
CA PRO A 183 20.81 28.94 -14.12
C PRO A 183 21.15 29.52 -15.49
N ALA A 184 20.16 29.69 -16.35
CA ALA A 184 20.33 30.33 -17.66
C ALA A 184 20.72 31.80 -17.53
N LYS A 185 20.26 32.48 -16.46
CA LYS A 185 20.60 33.83 -16.07
C LYS A 185 20.81 33.91 -14.58
N GLU A 186 21.91 34.47 -14.13
CA GLU A 186 22.21 34.66 -12.72
C GLU A 186 21.10 35.44 -12.01
N GLY A 187 20.68 34.93 -10.83
CA GLY A 187 19.60 35.50 -10.04
C GLY A 187 18.19 35.24 -10.55
N VAL A 188 18.02 34.52 -11.67
CA VAL A 188 16.72 34.13 -12.22
C VAL A 188 16.63 32.61 -12.26
N TYR A 189 15.72 32.02 -11.47
CA TYR A 189 15.61 30.59 -11.25
C TYR A 189 14.25 30.07 -11.72
N SER A 190 13.85 30.40 -12.96
CA SER A 190 12.56 29.97 -13.54
C SER A 190 12.56 28.56 -14.08
N ASP A 191 13.71 27.89 -14.11
CA ASP A 191 13.91 26.52 -14.63
C ASP A 191 14.65 25.62 -13.66
N PHE A 192 14.52 25.87 -12.35
CA PHE A 192 15.24 25.10 -11.34
C PHE A 192 14.88 23.61 -11.39
N ASN A 193 15.89 22.78 -11.65
CA ASN A 193 15.75 21.34 -11.70
C ASN A 193 16.03 20.73 -10.32
N TYR A 194 14.99 20.69 -9.46
CA TYR A 194 15.11 20.10 -8.12
C TYR A 194 15.49 18.62 -8.18
N ARG A 195 14.85 17.84 -9.06
CA ARG A 195 15.17 16.43 -9.30
C ARG A 195 16.65 16.23 -9.63
N GLY A 196 17.17 17.02 -10.53
CA GLY A 196 18.60 16.99 -10.91
C GLY A 196 19.52 17.39 -9.77
N ALA A 197 19.09 18.30 -8.90
CA ALA A 197 19.88 18.79 -7.79
C ALA A 197 20.00 17.80 -6.62
N VAL A 198 18.98 16.95 -6.40
CA VAL A 198 18.92 16.08 -5.20
C VAL A 198 18.99 14.58 -5.49
N ALA A 199 18.65 14.11 -6.68
CA ALA A 199 18.59 12.69 -6.99
C ALA A 199 19.70 12.23 -7.94
N PRO A 200 20.43 11.14 -7.61
CA PRO A 200 21.43 10.57 -8.52
C PRO A 200 20.75 10.08 -9.81
N ALA A 201 21.45 10.25 -10.97
CA ALA A 201 20.98 9.75 -12.26
C ALA A 201 20.65 8.25 -12.22
N ALA A 202 21.49 7.45 -11.55
CA ALA A 202 21.28 6.01 -11.37
C ALA A 202 19.95 5.67 -10.65
N ARG A 203 19.48 6.53 -9.73
CA ARG A 203 18.17 6.33 -9.07
C ARG A 203 17.01 6.69 -9.98
N ARG A 204 17.18 7.70 -10.81
CA ARG A 204 16.16 8.07 -11.80
C ARG A 204 16.01 7.01 -12.89
N ALA A 205 17.13 6.40 -13.29
CA ALA A 205 17.21 5.35 -14.30
C ALA A 205 16.99 3.92 -13.74
N ALA A 206 16.82 3.74 -12.43
CA ALA A 206 16.58 2.43 -11.85
C ALA A 206 15.34 1.77 -12.47
N ASP A 207 15.44 0.51 -12.88
CA ASP A 207 14.41 -0.21 -13.66
C ASP A 207 12.99 -0.05 -13.12
N TYR A 208 12.83 -0.16 -11.79
CA TYR A 208 11.51 -0.02 -11.17
C TYR A 208 10.95 1.40 -11.23
N ASN A 209 11.78 2.45 -11.21
CA ASN A 209 11.34 3.84 -11.37
C ASN A 209 11.06 4.15 -12.84
N TYR A 210 11.96 3.70 -13.73
CA TYR A 210 11.79 3.83 -15.16
C TYR A 210 10.47 3.20 -15.60
N MET A 211 10.27 1.92 -15.28
CA MET A 211 9.11 1.17 -15.76
C MET A 211 7.79 1.75 -15.26
N ARG A 212 7.70 2.17 -13.99
CA ARG A 212 6.48 2.80 -13.46
C ARG A 212 6.19 4.14 -14.11
N ASN A 213 7.22 4.96 -14.35
CA ASN A 213 7.07 6.21 -15.11
C ASN A 213 6.59 5.93 -16.54
N HIS A 214 7.21 4.97 -17.21
CA HIS A 214 6.84 4.59 -18.58
C HIS A 214 5.37 4.15 -18.66
N ILE A 215 4.96 3.20 -17.83
CA ILE A 215 3.58 2.72 -17.76
C ILE A 215 2.61 3.87 -17.41
N GLY A 216 2.91 4.63 -16.35
CA GLY A 216 2.05 5.70 -15.88
C GLY A 216 1.87 6.82 -16.91
N TRP A 217 2.94 7.35 -17.47
CA TRP A 217 2.86 8.44 -18.45
C TRP A 217 2.28 8.01 -19.79
N LYS A 218 2.52 6.76 -20.21
CA LYS A 218 1.85 6.17 -21.38
C LYS A 218 0.34 6.09 -21.17
N ALA A 219 -0.10 5.66 -20.01
CA ALA A 219 -1.53 5.57 -19.67
C ALA A 219 -2.19 6.96 -19.50
N ILE A 220 -1.52 7.90 -18.85
CA ILE A 220 -2.05 9.25 -18.54
C ILE A 220 -2.09 10.12 -19.78
N ALA A 221 -1.05 10.09 -20.62
CA ALA A 221 -0.86 11.08 -21.67
C ALA A 221 -0.44 10.49 -23.03
N GLY A 222 -0.38 9.17 -23.17
CA GLY A 222 0.10 8.50 -24.40
C GLY A 222 1.60 8.69 -24.68
N LEU A 223 2.38 9.07 -23.65
CA LEU A 223 3.81 9.34 -23.79
C LEU A 223 4.62 8.06 -23.75
N ASP A 224 5.23 7.69 -24.88
CA ASP A 224 6.12 6.54 -25.00
C ASP A 224 7.59 7.00 -24.80
N ILE A 225 7.96 7.28 -23.56
CA ILE A 225 9.27 7.83 -23.18
C ILE A 225 10.21 6.69 -22.79
N THR A 226 11.36 6.62 -23.50
CA THR A 226 12.42 5.63 -23.24
C THR A 226 13.63 6.20 -22.48
N ASP A 227 13.79 7.52 -22.44
CA ASP A 227 14.84 8.21 -21.71
C ASP A 227 14.33 8.64 -20.32
N PRO A 228 14.85 8.06 -19.21
CA PRO A 228 14.38 8.39 -17.86
C PRO A 228 14.52 9.88 -17.49
N GLU A 229 15.41 10.61 -18.14
CA GLU A 229 15.59 12.05 -17.90
C GLU A 229 14.48 12.92 -18.53
N LYS A 230 13.70 12.35 -19.45
CA LYS A 230 12.62 13.06 -20.16
C LYS A 230 11.23 12.87 -19.56
N PHE A 231 11.07 12.05 -18.52
CA PHE A 231 9.78 11.94 -17.86
C PHE A 231 9.37 13.28 -17.25
N PRO A 232 8.19 13.82 -17.59
CA PRO A 232 7.72 15.07 -17.05
C PRO A 232 7.30 14.94 -15.57
N TYR A 233 7.31 16.05 -14.85
CA TYR A 233 6.70 16.12 -13.52
C TYR A 233 5.17 16.09 -13.61
N SER A 234 4.60 16.84 -14.56
CA SER A 234 3.16 16.96 -14.78
C SER A 234 2.84 17.10 -16.26
N VAL A 235 1.60 16.79 -16.59
CA VAL A 235 1.03 17.03 -17.92
C VAL A 235 -0.36 17.61 -17.79
N THR A 236 -0.80 18.38 -18.80
CA THR A 236 -2.21 18.70 -19.02
C THR A 236 -2.81 17.57 -19.84
N PRO A 237 -3.67 16.72 -19.27
CA PRO A 237 -4.22 15.57 -19.99
C PRO A 237 -5.21 16.00 -21.06
N SER A 238 -5.34 15.20 -22.12
CA SER A 238 -6.29 15.45 -23.20
C SER A 238 -7.75 15.19 -22.82
N LYS A 239 -7.99 14.48 -21.72
CA LYS A 239 -9.31 14.17 -21.16
C LYS A 239 -9.34 14.40 -19.65
N LYS A 240 -10.53 14.58 -19.10
CA LYS A 240 -10.70 14.55 -17.63
C LYS A 240 -10.50 13.12 -17.13
N PHE A 241 -9.79 12.99 -16.03
CA PHE A 241 -9.63 11.73 -15.31
C PHE A 241 -10.76 11.58 -14.28
N GLY A 242 -11.41 10.42 -14.31
CA GLY A 242 -12.34 9.99 -13.27
C GLY A 242 -11.71 8.96 -12.34
N VAL A 243 -12.49 8.52 -11.35
CA VAL A 243 -12.08 7.48 -10.40
C VAL A 243 -11.67 6.19 -11.11
N GLU A 244 -12.41 5.78 -12.16
CA GLU A 244 -12.11 4.58 -12.95
C GLU A 244 -10.73 4.66 -13.62
N ASP A 245 -10.41 5.79 -14.26
CA ASP A 245 -9.11 5.97 -14.91
C ASP A 245 -7.96 5.80 -13.91
N VAL A 246 -8.10 6.35 -12.70
CA VAL A 246 -7.06 6.24 -11.65
C VAL A 246 -6.97 4.81 -11.15
N ARG A 247 -8.09 4.12 -10.91
CA ARG A 247 -8.09 2.70 -10.51
C ARG A 247 -7.43 1.82 -11.56
N ASP A 248 -7.67 2.09 -12.84
CA ASP A 248 -7.06 1.34 -13.93
C ASP A 248 -5.55 1.52 -13.99
N ILE A 249 -5.05 2.75 -13.79
CA ILE A 249 -3.61 3.01 -13.70
C ILE A 249 -2.99 2.27 -12.50
N LEU A 250 -3.66 2.25 -11.34
CA LEU A 250 -3.16 1.57 -10.15
C LEU A 250 -3.08 0.04 -10.30
N ARG A 251 -3.78 -0.54 -11.29
CA ARG A 251 -3.76 -1.98 -11.61
C ARG A 251 -2.70 -2.39 -12.63
N MET A 252 -2.03 -1.42 -13.25
CA MET A 252 -1.15 -1.71 -14.38
C MET A 252 0.11 -2.45 -13.97
N HIS A 253 0.48 -3.40 -14.81
CA HIS A 253 1.70 -4.17 -14.74
C HIS A 253 2.64 -3.79 -15.89
N GLU A 254 3.88 -4.25 -15.81
CA GLU A 254 4.79 -4.28 -16.95
C GLU A 254 4.21 -5.14 -18.06
N GLU A 255 4.28 -4.69 -19.31
CA GLU A 255 3.81 -5.45 -20.47
C GLU A 255 4.56 -6.79 -20.57
N GLY A 256 3.83 -7.88 -20.74
CA GLY A 256 4.38 -9.24 -20.83
C GLY A 256 4.92 -9.83 -19.52
N MET A 257 4.88 -9.10 -18.42
CA MET A 257 5.41 -9.54 -17.14
C MET A 257 4.79 -10.85 -16.63
N ASN A 258 3.49 -11.03 -16.83
CA ASN A 258 2.74 -12.15 -16.30
C ASN A 258 2.63 -13.34 -17.23
N ASP A 259 2.89 -13.14 -18.51
CA ASP A 259 2.71 -14.16 -19.53
C ASP A 259 3.92 -15.10 -19.63
N GLN A 260 5.04 -14.68 -19.08
CA GLN A 260 6.32 -15.41 -19.17
C GLN A 260 6.51 -16.45 -18.07
N ASP A 261 5.89 -16.28 -16.90
CA ASP A 261 6.03 -17.19 -15.77
C ASP A 261 4.70 -17.88 -15.44
N PRO A 262 4.54 -19.16 -15.77
CA PRO A 262 3.31 -19.90 -15.49
C PRO A 262 3.03 -20.11 -14.00
N ASN A 263 4.03 -19.92 -13.14
CA ASN A 263 3.93 -20.20 -11.71
C ASN A 263 3.74 -18.96 -10.86
N TRP A 264 3.85 -17.75 -11.45
CA TRP A 264 3.92 -16.54 -10.65
C TRP A 264 3.46 -15.28 -11.41
N SER A 265 2.41 -14.62 -10.94
CA SER A 265 1.85 -13.48 -11.66
C SER A 265 2.63 -12.18 -11.47
N HIS A 266 3.10 -11.89 -10.30
CA HIS A 266 3.86 -10.68 -9.99
C HIS A 266 5.35 -10.99 -9.82
N SER A 267 5.94 -11.70 -10.78
CA SER A 267 7.33 -12.17 -10.75
C SER A 267 8.37 -11.02 -10.70
N THR A 268 7.99 -9.82 -11.14
CA THR A 268 8.80 -8.62 -11.03
C THR A 268 8.20 -7.61 -10.05
N SER A 269 8.98 -6.61 -9.66
CA SER A 269 8.50 -5.46 -8.87
C SER A 269 8.43 -4.18 -9.69
N LEU A 270 8.43 -4.30 -11.02
CA LEU A 270 8.57 -3.16 -11.93
C LEU A 270 7.25 -2.45 -12.20
N GLY A 271 6.11 -3.17 -12.14
CA GLY A 271 4.78 -2.60 -12.36
C GLY A 271 4.34 -1.58 -11.31
N ILE A 272 3.25 -0.88 -11.61
CA ILE A 272 2.53 -0.03 -10.64
C ILE A 272 1.85 -0.95 -9.61
N CYS A 273 1.04 -1.91 -10.06
CA CYS A 273 0.62 -3.05 -9.26
C CYS A 273 1.72 -4.11 -9.27
N ARG A 274 2.06 -4.64 -8.11
CA ARG A 274 3.16 -5.61 -7.93
C ARG A 274 2.88 -6.55 -6.76
N ALA A 275 3.69 -7.58 -6.63
CA ALA A 275 3.59 -8.57 -5.56
C ALA A 275 3.47 -7.97 -4.15
N THR A 276 4.18 -6.88 -3.89
CA THR A 276 4.21 -6.20 -2.59
C THR A 276 3.23 -5.04 -2.47
N THR A 277 2.24 -4.93 -3.36
CA THR A 277 1.15 -3.96 -3.20
C THR A 277 0.18 -4.51 -2.15
N HIS A 278 0.16 -3.89 -0.97
CA HIS A 278 -0.68 -4.29 0.16
C HIS A 278 -2.05 -3.63 0.13
N GLU A 279 -2.13 -2.43 -0.41
CA GLU A 279 -3.38 -1.72 -0.65
C GLU A 279 -3.23 -0.71 -1.79
N SER A 280 -4.37 -0.29 -2.30
CA SER A 280 -4.48 0.88 -3.16
C SER A 280 -5.73 1.65 -2.80
N VAL A 281 -5.67 2.97 -2.83
CA VAL A 281 -6.81 3.83 -2.50
C VAL A 281 -6.90 5.00 -3.47
N VAL A 282 -8.13 5.35 -3.85
CA VAL A 282 -8.46 6.55 -4.63
C VAL A 282 -9.44 7.37 -3.80
N TYR A 283 -9.15 8.65 -3.61
CA TYR A 283 -10.06 9.59 -2.96
C TYR A 283 -10.68 10.54 -3.98
N GLU A 284 -11.99 10.69 -3.93
CA GLU A 284 -12.74 11.73 -4.62
C GLU A 284 -13.15 12.78 -3.60
N LEU A 285 -12.52 13.95 -3.67
CA LEU A 285 -12.71 15.01 -2.70
C LEU A 285 -14.06 15.70 -2.84
N ASN A 286 -14.55 16.29 -1.76
CA ASN A 286 -15.83 16.98 -1.70
C ASN A 286 -15.73 18.19 -0.76
N ASP A 287 -16.44 19.29 -1.07
CA ASP A 287 -16.47 20.49 -0.24
C ASP A 287 -16.97 20.22 1.19
N ASN A 288 -17.87 19.24 1.35
CA ASN A 288 -18.20 18.72 2.67
C ASN A 288 -17.31 17.51 2.98
N PRO A 289 -16.44 17.56 3.99
CA PRO A 289 -15.48 16.51 4.32
C PRO A 289 -16.13 15.14 4.54
N LEU A 290 -17.30 15.08 5.19
CA LEU A 290 -18.01 13.82 5.45
C LEU A 290 -18.47 13.12 4.17
N LEU A 291 -18.58 13.84 3.05
CA LEU A 291 -18.96 13.31 1.74
C LEU A 291 -17.77 12.96 0.84
N ILE A 292 -16.54 13.07 1.32
CA ILE A 292 -15.37 12.56 0.62
C ILE A 292 -15.53 11.05 0.45
N LYS A 293 -15.35 10.59 -0.79
CA LYS A 293 -15.42 9.17 -1.13
C LYS A 293 -14.02 8.57 -1.22
N GLY A 294 -13.84 7.40 -0.66
CA GLY A 294 -12.69 6.55 -0.87
C GLY A 294 -13.08 5.29 -1.64
N PHE A 295 -12.15 4.76 -2.42
CA PHE A 295 -12.26 3.46 -3.07
C PHE A 295 -10.97 2.70 -2.74
N ARG A 296 -11.08 1.62 -1.97
CA ARG A 296 -9.93 0.93 -1.39
C ARG A 296 -9.87 -0.53 -1.78
N ALA A 297 -8.76 -0.95 -2.37
CA ALA A 297 -8.42 -2.34 -2.59
C ALA A 297 -7.55 -2.85 -1.43
N LEU A 298 -7.98 -3.92 -0.77
CA LEU A 298 -7.36 -4.49 0.45
C LEU A 298 -6.31 -5.57 0.14
N ALA A 299 -5.68 -5.51 -0.99
CA ALA A 299 -4.54 -6.27 -1.47
C ALA A 299 -4.14 -5.72 -2.84
N ARG A 300 -3.60 -6.54 -3.73
CA ARG A 300 -3.26 -6.16 -5.10
C ARG A 300 -4.52 -5.78 -5.89
N PRO A 301 -4.64 -4.54 -6.40
CA PRO A 301 -5.88 -4.02 -6.99
C PRO A 301 -6.28 -4.69 -8.32
N CYS A 302 -5.38 -5.44 -8.95
CA CYS A 302 -5.70 -6.24 -10.14
C CYS A 302 -6.50 -7.51 -9.80
N GLU A 303 -6.44 -7.99 -8.56
CA GLU A 303 -7.00 -9.27 -8.10
C GLU A 303 -8.14 -9.12 -7.11
N VAL A 304 -8.29 -7.95 -6.49
CA VAL A 304 -9.34 -7.64 -5.53
C VAL A 304 -10.08 -6.35 -5.89
N PRO A 305 -11.35 -6.17 -5.43
CA PRO A 305 -12.13 -4.99 -5.77
C PRO A 305 -11.68 -3.74 -5.02
N PHE A 306 -11.84 -2.58 -5.63
CA PHE A 306 -11.89 -1.31 -4.94
C PHE A 306 -13.25 -1.12 -4.26
N ILE A 307 -13.27 -1.25 -2.95
CA ILE A 307 -14.47 -1.13 -2.11
C ILE A 307 -14.74 0.35 -1.85
N PRO A 308 -15.93 0.87 -2.16
CA PRO A 308 -16.28 2.25 -1.86
C PRO A 308 -16.52 2.46 -0.36
N PHE A 309 -16.05 3.58 0.18
CA PHE A 309 -16.27 3.96 1.58
C PHE A 309 -16.22 5.48 1.78
N PHE A 310 -16.68 5.94 2.93
CA PHE A 310 -16.57 7.32 3.38
C PHE A 310 -15.60 7.38 4.55
N PRO A 311 -14.35 7.84 4.37
CA PRO A 311 -13.30 7.74 5.37
C PRO A 311 -13.62 8.48 6.67
N LEU A 312 -14.34 9.60 6.60
CA LEU A 312 -14.68 10.40 7.76
C LEU A 312 -15.95 9.95 8.51
N ALA A 313 -16.66 8.96 7.98
CA ALA A 313 -17.75 8.27 8.70
C ALA A 313 -17.25 7.28 9.76
N LYS A 314 -15.95 7.28 10.04
CA LYS A 314 -15.21 6.39 10.94
C LYS A 314 -15.21 4.92 10.48
N PRO A 315 -14.09 4.21 10.55
CA PRO A 315 -14.04 2.78 10.30
C PRO A 315 -14.69 2.01 11.46
N ALA A 316 -15.24 0.82 11.16
CA ALA A 316 -15.84 -0.03 12.15
C ALA A 316 -14.79 -1.02 12.71
N GLU A 317 -14.52 -0.95 13.99
CA GLU A 317 -13.66 -1.91 14.71
C GLU A 317 -14.15 -3.36 14.55
N SER A 318 -15.47 -3.55 14.50
CA SER A 318 -16.10 -4.85 14.24
C SER A 318 -15.76 -5.49 12.89
N LEU A 319 -15.13 -4.75 11.99
CA LEU A 319 -14.62 -5.23 10.70
C LEU A 319 -13.14 -5.62 10.75
N GLY A 320 -12.55 -5.76 11.94
CA GLY A 320 -11.13 -6.08 12.11
C GLY A 320 -10.19 -4.90 11.86
N PHE A 321 -10.70 -3.68 11.87
CA PHE A 321 -9.86 -2.49 11.96
C PHE A 321 -9.30 -2.38 13.38
N MET A 322 -8.03 -2.01 13.49
CA MET A 322 -7.41 -1.78 14.80
C MET A 322 -8.06 -0.59 15.49
N THR A 323 -8.18 -0.69 16.81
CA THR A 323 -8.52 0.45 17.65
C THR A 323 -7.37 1.44 17.69
N TRP A 324 -7.65 2.68 18.13
CA TRP A 324 -6.61 3.68 18.37
C TRP A 324 -5.57 3.22 19.41
N ASP A 325 -6.02 2.56 20.48
CA ASP A 325 -5.14 2.07 21.56
C ASP A 325 -4.23 0.95 21.06
N GLU A 326 -4.74 -0.01 20.29
CA GLU A 326 -3.96 -1.07 19.67
C GLU A 326 -2.92 -0.48 18.71
N ALA A 327 -3.33 0.41 17.80
CA ALA A 327 -2.45 1.03 16.83
C ALA A 327 -1.33 1.86 17.48
N THR A 328 -1.63 2.54 18.59
CA THR A 328 -0.65 3.32 19.35
C THR A 328 0.32 2.42 20.11
N ALA A 329 -0.16 1.35 20.74
CA ALA A 329 0.67 0.38 21.44
C ALA A 329 1.67 -0.32 20.51
N GLU A 330 1.28 -0.52 19.24
CA GLU A 330 2.05 -1.24 18.24
C GLU A 330 2.92 -0.32 17.36
N HIS A 331 2.79 0.99 17.47
CA HIS A 331 3.38 1.95 16.52
C HIS A 331 4.89 1.79 16.31
N PHE A 332 5.64 1.57 17.38
CA PHE A 332 7.10 1.35 17.33
C PHE A 332 7.51 -0.12 17.48
N LYS A 333 6.55 -1.02 17.62
CA LYS A 333 6.80 -2.43 17.85
C LYS A 333 6.23 -3.24 16.71
N GLY A 334 7.08 -3.75 15.80
CA GLY A 334 6.66 -4.84 14.94
C GLY A 334 6.52 -6.08 15.79
N THR A 335 5.30 -6.44 16.11
CA THR A 335 5.06 -7.70 16.79
C THR A 335 4.65 -8.75 15.79
N VAL A 336 5.06 -9.97 16.06
CA VAL A 336 4.61 -11.16 15.30
C VAL A 336 3.08 -11.24 15.27
N ALA A 337 2.43 -10.75 16.33
CA ALA A 337 0.96 -10.70 16.43
C ALA A 337 0.29 -9.94 15.27
N ASN A 338 0.96 -8.94 14.69
CA ASN A 338 0.41 -8.16 13.56
C ASN A 338 0.34 -8.97 12.26
N PHE A 339 1.08 -10.08 12.17
CA PHE A 339 1.15 -10.95 10.99
C PHE A 339 0.40 -12.27 11.16
N ARG A 340 -0.24 -12.48 12.32
CA ARG A 340 -1.04 -13.68 12.53
C ARG A 340 -2.28 -13.68 11.66
N TYR A 341 -2.60 -14.83 11.11
CA TYR A 341 -3.87 -15.05 10.44
C TYR A 341 -5.04 -14.93 11.42
N ARG A 342 -6.08 -14.22 10.99
CA ARG A 342 -7.33 -14.08 11.73
C ARG A 342 -8.49 -14.26 10.76
N ALA A 343 -9.16 -15.40 10.85
CA ALA A 343 -10.28 -15.73 9.99
C ALA A 343 -11.47 -14.76 10.10
N ASP A 344 -11.57 -14.04 11.23
CA ASP A 344 -12.60 -13.04 11.49
C ASP A 344 -12.29 -11.65 10.87
N TRP A 345 -11.08 -11.46 10.31
CA TRP A 345 -10.70 -10.23 9.65
C TRP A 345 -10.91 -10.30 8.14
N PRO A 346 -11.78 -9.46 7.56
CA PRO A 346 -12.10 -9.46 6.13
C PRO A 346 -10.88 -9.37 5.21
N VAL A 347 -9.83 -8.65 5.63
CA VAL A 347 -8.61 -8.44 4.84
C VAL A 347 -7.98 -9.77 4.38
N TRP A 348 -8.07 -10.82 5.18
CA TRP A 348 -7.50 -12.13 4.84
C TRP A 348 -8.21 -12.81 3.67
N THR A 349 -9.52 -12.62 3.52
CA THR A 349 -10.26 -13.10 2.35
C THR A 349 -9.73 -12.47 1.06
N PHE A 350 -9.42 -11.18 1.08
CA PHE A 350 -8.85 -10.47 -0.09
C PHE A 350 -7.41 -10.90 -0.36
N ILE A 351 -6.57 -10.96 0.67
CA ILE A 351 -5.18 -11.45 0.55
C ILE A 351 -5.15 -12.86 -0.01
N ASN A 352 -6.00 -13.75 0.49
CA ASN A 352 -6.06 -15.15 0.07
C ASN A 352 -6.52 -15.28 -1.38
N ASN A 353 -7.51 -14.50 -1.80
CA ASN A 353 -7.92 -14.46 -3.21
C ASN A 353 -6.75 -14.02 -4.11
N ALA A 354 -6.02 -12.99 -3.69
CA ALA A 354 -4.85 -12.53 -4.42
C ALA A 354 -3.74 -13.61 -4.47
N ASN A 355 -3.45 -14.29 -3.34
CA ASN A 355 -2.47 -15.37 -3.29
C ASN A 355 -2.80 -16.53 -4.23
N VAL A 356 -4.08 -16.92 -4.28
CA VAL A 356 -4.52 -17.99 -5.19
C VAL A 356 -4.32 -17.59 -6.64
N HIS A 357 -4.65 -16.35 -7.03
CA HIS A 357 -4.54 -15.91 -8.42
C HIS A 357 -3.11 -15.63 -8.87
N ASP A 358 -2.18 -15.42 -7.96
CA ASP A 358 -0.75 -15.44 -8.26
C ASP A 358 -0.30 -16.81 -8.81
N PHE A 359 -0.96 -17.89 -8.38
CA PHE A 359 -0.66 -19.25 -8.85
C PHE A 359 -1.64 -19.74 -9.93
N GLN A 360 -2.94 -19.55 -9.76
CA GLN A 360 -4.01 -20.04 -10.64
C GLN A 360 -4.18 -19.12 -11.86
N ARG A 361 -3.16 -19.03 -12.73
CA ARG A 361 -3.12 -18.09 -13.87
C ARG A 361 -4.29 -18.26 -14.83
N ASP A 362 -4.76 -19.48 -15.01
CA ASP A 362 -5.87 -19.80 -15.93
C ASP A 362 -7.19 -19.14 -15.47
N ASP A 363 -7.30 -18.81 -14.19
CA ASP A 363 -8.50 -18.22 -13.58
C ASP A 363 -8.46 -16.68 -13.49
N VAL A 364 -7.32 -16.05 -13.83
CA VAL A 364 -7.13 -14.60 -13.68
C VAL A 364 -8.13 -13.79 -14.51
N ALA A 365 -8.42 -14.19 -15.74
CA ALA A 365 -9.37 -13.49 -16.60
C ALA A 365 -10.79 -13.50 -16.02
N GLU A 366 -11.22 -14.63 -15.49
CA GLU A 366 -12.53 -14.75 -14.84
C GLU A 366 -12.56 -13.98 -13.52
N ASN A 367 -11.48 -14.00 -12.72
CA ASN A 367 -11.37 -13.19 -11.52
C ASN A 367 -11.45 -11.69 -11.85
N THR A 368 -10.73 -11.23 -12.87
CA THR A 368 -10.77 -9.83 -13.31
C THR A 368 -12.18 -9.40 -13.67
N LYS A 369 -12.90 -10.21 -14.45
CA LYS A 369 -14.28 -9.95 -14.82
C LYS A 369 -15.21 -9.89 -13.60
N PHE A 370 -15.03 -10.84 -12.67
CA PHE A 370 -15.80 -10.88 -11.42
C PHE A 370 -15.55 -9.63 -10.56
N VAL A 371 -14.28 -9.27 -10.34
CA VAL A 371 -13.87 -8.11 -9.56
C VAL A 371 -14.43 -6.82 -10.15
N ARG A 372 -14.31 -6.63 -11.48
CA ARG A 372 -14.82 -5.44 -12.16
C ARG A 372 -16.34 -5.31 -12.05
N LYS A 373 -17.05 -6.43 -12.18
CA LYS A 373 -18.51 -6.42 -11.99
C LYS A 373 -18.88 -6.05 -10.56
N LEU A 374 -18.24 -6.64 -9.56
CA LEU A 374 -18.49 -6.35 -8.14
C LEU A 374 -18.25 -4.87 -7.83
N GLU A 375 -17.17 -4.28 -8.34
CA GLU A 375 -16.91 -2.84 -8.20
C GLU A 375 -17.98 -1.97 -8.83
N SER A 376 -18.42 -2.32 -10.04
CA SER A 376 -19.48 -1.60 -10.74
C SER A 376 -20.80 -1.64 -9.96
N ASP A 377 -21.15 -2.83 -9.45
CA ASP A 377 -22.38 -3.02 -8.66
C ASP A 377 -22.33 -2.19 -7.35
N MET A 378 -21.21 -2.18 -6.65
CA MET A 378 -21.01 -1.37 -5.44
C MET A 378 -21.01 0.13 -5.76
N ALA A 379 -20.30 0.56 -6.79
CA ALA A 379 -20.21 1.97 -7.20
C ALA A 379 -21.58 2.53 -7.62
N ALA A 380 -22.43 1.72 -8.23
CA ALA A 380 -23.79 2.11 -8.62
C ALA A 380 -24.67 2.53 -7.43
N THR A 381 -24.34 2.11 -6.21
CA THR A 381 -25.07 2.49 -4.99
C THR A 381 -24.71 3.91 -4.51
N MET A 382 -23.51 4.41 -4.83
CA MET A 382 -22.94 5.64 -4.27
C MET A 382 -23.77 6.91 -4.49
N PRO A 383 -24.36 7.17 -5.69
CA PRO A 383 -25.15 8.40 -5.91
C PRO A 383 -26.34 8.50 -4.98
N ALA A 384 -27.04 7.39 -4.75
CA ALA A 384 -28.22 7.35 -3.86
C ALA A 384 -27.81 7.55 -2.39
N VAL A 385 -26.69 6.92 -1.98
CA VAL A 385 -26.11 7.05 -0.63
C VAL A 385 -25.70 8.49 -0.39
N GLN A 386 -24.93 9.09 -1.29
CA GLN A 386 -24.48 10.47 -1.18
C GLN A 386 -25.66 11.47 -1.10
N LYS A 387 -26.71 11.26 -1.92
CA LYS A 387 -27.91 12.08 -1.86
C LYS A 387 -28.64 11.96 -0.52
N LYS A 388 -28.72 10.75 0.06
CA LYS A 388 -29.33 10.53 1.38
C LYS A 388 -28.47 11.14 2.48
N ALA A 389 -27.15 10.95 2.45
CA ALA A 389 -26.23 11.55 3.41
C ALA A 389 -26.32 13.09 3.40
N ALA A 390 -26.34 13.72 2.22
CA ALA A 390 -26.50 15.17 2.10
C ALA A 390 -27.81 15.69 2.72
N ARG A 391 -28.92 14.93 2.61
CA ARG A 391 -30.18 15.29 3.29
C ARG A 391 -30.07 15.14 4.80
N LEU A 392 -29.40 14.11 5.29
CA LEU A 392 -29.19 13.90 6.71
C LEU A 392 -28.27 14.97 7.31
N LEU A 393 -27.23 15.40 6.59
CA LEU A 393 -26.37 16.51 6.98
C LEU A 393 -27.12 17.81 7.24
N ALA A 394 -28.18 18.09 6.47
CA ALA A 394 -29.04 19.25 6.70
C ALA A 394 -29.84 19.18 8.02
N ILE A 395 -29.89 18.00 8.64
CA ILE A 395 -30.61 17.75 9.92
C ILE A 395 -29.61 17.59 11.08
N SER A 396 -28.58 16.74 10.89
CA SER A 396 -27.59 16.40 11.88
C SER A 396 -26.39 15.72 11.22
N GLU A 397 -25.19 16.19 11.52
CA GLU A 397 -23.92 15.57 11.09
C GLU A 397 -23.78 14.16 11.65
N ASP A 398 -24.15 13.94 12.92
CA ASP A 398 -24.08 12.63 13.57
C ASP A 398 -24.95 11.60 12.82
N LYS A 399 -26.20 11.96 12.48
CA LYS A 399 -27.08 11.05 11.72
C LYS A 399 -26.55 10.73 10.32
N ALA A 400 -25.90 11.69 9.68
CA ALA A 400 -25.24 11.45 8.41
C ALA A 400 -24.03 10.53 8.57
N GLY A 401 -23.22 10.76 9.60
CA GLY A 401 -22.07 9.93 9.95
C GLY A 401 -22.46 8.48 10.26
N GLU A 402 -23.48 8.26 11.10
CA GLU A 402 -24.02 6.93 11.41
C GLU A 402 -24.48 6.20 10.14
N PHE A 403 -25.28 6.87 9.29
CA PHE A 403 -25.76 6.28 8.04
C PHE A 403 -24.61 5.90 7.09
N LEU A 404 -23.59 6.75 6.96
CA LEU A 404 -22.41 6.47 6.13
C LEU A 404 -21.53 5.37 6.73
N HIS A 405 -21.46 5.31 8.06
CA HIS A 405 -20.78 4.22 8.76
C HIS A 405 -21.45 2.85 8.47
N GLU A 406 -22.77 2.77 8.59
CA GLU A 406 -23.55 1.57 8.23
C GLU A 406 -23.30 1.15 6.76
N TYR A 407 -23.19 2.14 5.87
CA TYR A 407 -22.84 1.88 4.47
C TYR A 407 -21.43 1.29 4.34
N ASN A 408 -20.44 1.85 5.02
CA ASN A 408 -19.07 1.34 5.02
C ASN A 408 -19.01 -0.12 5.47
N VAL A 409 -19.68 -0.44 6.58
CA VAL A 409 -19.77 -1.81 7.11
C VAL A 409 -20.37 -2.76 6.08
N ARG A 410 -21.50 -2.37 5.49
CA ARG A 410 -22.18 -3.19 4.49
C ARG A 410 -21.28 -3.45 3.26
N MET A 411 -20.63 -2.43 2.72
CA MET A 411 -19.79 -2.59 1.52
C MET A 411 -18.62 -3.55 1.76
N VAL A 412 -17.98 -3.49 2.92
CA VAL A 412 -16.90 -4.43 3.25
C VAL A 412 -17.43 -5.85 3.39
N ARG A 413 -18.58 -6.05 4.09
CA ARG A 413 -19.18 -7.38 4.27
C ARG A 413 -19.69 -7.98 2.97
N ASP A 414 -20.33 -7.20 2.13
CA ASP A 414 -20.81 -7.66 0.82
C ASP A 414 -19.64 -8.06 -0.09
N ALA A 415 -18.57 -7.25 -0.10
CA ALA A 415 -17.37 -7.55 -0.85
C ALA A 415 -16.65 -8.80 -0.30
N GLU A 416 -16.51 -8.93 1.01
CA GLU A 416 -15.92 -10.10 1.68
C GLU A 416 -16.68 -11.38 1.30
N ALA A 417 -18.01 -11.37 1.44
CA ALA A 417 -18.85 -12.52 1.11
C ALA A 417 -18.72 -12.94 -0.36
N ALA A 418 -18.72 -11.96 -1.27
CA ALA A 418 -18.53 -12.21 -2.70
C ALA A 418 -17.13 -12.77 -3.00
N MET A 419 -16.08 -12.21 -2.40
CA MET A 419 -14.71 -12.69 -2.57
C MET A 419 -14.49 -14.06 -1.94
N ALA A 420 -15.11 -14.38 -0.80
CA ALA A 420 -15.07 -15.71 -0.19
C ALA A 420 -15.67 -16.78 -1.12
N GLN A 421 -16.81 -16.46 -1.78
CA GLN A 421 -17.40 -17.35 -2.78
C GLN A 421 -16.48 -17.53 -4.01
N ARG A 422 -15.80 -16.47 -4.43
CA ARG A 422 -14.84 -16.50 -5.53
C ARG A 422 -13.62 -17.35 -5.17
N LEU A 423 -13.07 -17.16 -3.96
CA LEU A 423 -11.96 -17.94 -3.42
C LEU A 423 -12.29 -19.43 -3.34
N ALA A 424 -13.48 -19.79 -2.85
CA ALA A 424 -13.93 -21.18 -2.78
C ALA A 424 -14.01 -21.86 -4.17
N LYS A 425 -14.25 -21.11 -5.24
CA LYS A 425 -14.20 -21.64 -6.61
C LYS A 425 -12.77 -21.81 -7.12
N ALA A 426 -11.88 -20.86 -6.80
CA ALA A 426 -10.50 -20.88 -7.25
C ALA A 426 -9.65 -21.90 -6.45
N ALA A 427 -9.93 -22.10 -5.17
CA ALA A 427 -9.26 -23.05 -4.28
C ALA A 427 -10.27 -23.97 -3.58
N PRO A 428 -10.93 -24.90 -4.30
CA PRO A 428 -11.99 -25.73 -3.75
C PRO A 428 -11.47 -26.87 -2.88
N HIS A 429 -10.17 -27.16 -2.93
CA HIS A 429 -9.59 -28.32 -2.28
C HIS A 429 -9.20 -28.02 -0.83
N LYS A 430 -9.18 -29.07 -0.01
CA LYS A 430 -8.84 -29.00 1.40
C LYS A 430 -7.49 -29.63 1.68
N MET A 431 -6.80 -29.12 2.66
CA MET A 431 -5.63 -29.77 3.24
C MET A 431 -5.65 -29.66 4.77
N THR A 432 -4.82 -30.47 5.42
CA THR A 432 -4.53 -30.37 6.85
C THR A 432 -3.05 -30.60 7.09
N ILE A 433 -2.41 -29.71 7.83
CA ILE A 433 -1.02 -29.89 8.30
C ILE A 433 -1.06 -30.76 9.55
N LEU A 434 -0.30 -31.86 9.54
CA LEU A 434 -0.27 -32.83 10.65
C LEU A 434 0.73 -32.38 11.73
N ALA A 435 0.71 -31.12 12.09
CA ALA A 435 1.51 -30.55 13.17
C ALA A 435 0.85 -29.30 13.75
N ASP A 436 0.86 -29.15 15.06
CA ASP A 436 0.36 -27.94 15.73
C ASP A 436 1.30 -26.75 15.54
N LYS A 437 2.57 -27.01 15.26
CA LYS A 437 3.62 -26.00 15.12
C LYS A 437 4.74 -26.45 14.21
N ILE A 438 5.41 -25.48 13.57
CA ILE A 438 6.57 -25.67 12.70
C ILE A 438 7.79 -24.94 13.31
N ASP A 439 8.95 -25.59 13.27
CA ASP A 439 10.24 -25.00 13.66
C ASP A 439 10.98 -24.48 12.42
N PRO A 440 11.21 -23.16 12.30
CA PRO A 440 11.91 -22.55 11.16
C PRO A 440 13.40 -22.92 11.07
N LYS A 441 13.96 -23.54 12.10
CA LYS A 441 15.37 -23.97 12.14
C LYS A 441 15.54 -25.47 11.94
N SER A 442 14.41 -26.23 12.02
CA SER A 442 14.44 -27.71 11.97
C SER A 442 14.63 -28.25 10.56
N THR A 443 15.49 -29.23 10.44
CA THR A 443 15.65 -30.08 9.25
C THR A 443 14.73 -31.29 9.25
N GLU A 444 13.96 -31.49 10.33
CA GLU A 444 12.94 -32.53 10.40
C GLU A 444 11.78 -32.23 9.45
N THR A 445 10.98 -33.23 9.21
CA THR A 445 9.85 -33.11 8.27
C THR A 445 8.54 -32.81 8.96
N VAL A 446 7.61 -32.27 8.20
CA VAL A 446 6.21 -32.10 8.54
C VAL A 446 5.35 -32.67 7.42
N ASP A 447 4.28 -33.33 7.76
CA ASP A 447 3.34 -33.88 6.82
C ASP A 447 2.11 -32.97 6.67
N ALA A 448 1.61 -32.87 5.43
CA ALA A 448 0.34 -32.24 5.11
C ALA A 448 -0.51 -33.19 4.26
N VAL A 449 -1.77 -33.31 4.61
CA VAL A 449 -2.74 -34.13 3.86
C VAL A 449 -3.43 -33.23 2.84
N LEU A 450 -3.31 -33.55 1.56
CA LEU A 450 -4.18 -33.02 0.52
C LEU A 450 -5.31 -34.03 0.29
N TYR A 451 -6.53 -33.62 0.57
CA TYR A 451 -7.69 -34.52 0.47
C TYR A 451 -8.12 -34.70 -0.98
N GLY A 452 -8.30 -35.98 -1.36
CA GLY A 452 -8.90 -36.34 -2.64
C GLY A 452 -10.43 -36.18 -2.58
N ASP A 453 -11.04 -35.94 -3.74
CA ASP A 453 -12.48 -35.87 -3.89
C ASP A 453 -12.94 -36.35 -5.27
N ASN A 454 -14.22 -36.21 -5.59
CA ASN A 454 -14.75 -36.59 -6.91
C ASN A 454 -14.17 -35.78 -8.08
N THR A 455 -13.50 -34.66 -7.78
CA THR A 455 -12.93 -33.73 -8.77
C THR A 455 -11.42 -33.75 -8.77
N LEU A 456 -10.76 -34.33 -7.76
CA LEU A 456 -9.33 -34.35 -7.55
C LEU A 456 -8.80 -35.77 -7.27
N ASP A 457 -8.19 -36.38 -8.28
CA ASP A 457 -7.48 -37.66 -8.13
C ASP A 457 -6.04 -37.41 -7.67
N VAL A 458 -5.82 -37.33 -6.37
CA VAL A 458 -4.52 -37.03 -5.77
C VAL A 458 -3.43 -38.05 -6.07
N SER A 459 -3.76 -39.25 -6.61
CA SER A 459 -2.75 -40.22 -7.02
C SER A 459 -1.84 -39.73 -8.17
N LYS A 460 -2.26 -38.66 -8.84
CA LYS A 460 -1.53 -38.01 -9.93
C LYS A 460 -0.64 -36.84 -9.48
N VAL A 461 -0.42 -36.68 -8.17
CA VAL A 461 0.42 -35.62 -7.64
C VAL A 461 1.87 -35.73 -8.15
N ASP A 462 2.44 -34.62 -8.61
CA ASP A 462 3.84 -34.54 -9.02
C ASP A 462 4.66 -33.84 -7.93
N LEU A 463 5.47 -34.59 -7.17
CA LEU A 463 6.27 -34.06 -6.06
C LEU A 463 7.20 -32.91 -6.47
N LYS A 464 7.64 -32.86 -7.74
CA LYS A 464 8.48 -31.78 -8.26
C LYS A 464 7.71 -30.47 -8.47
N LYS A 465 6.39 -30.54 -8.38
CA LYS A 465 5.47 -29.44 -8.67
C LYS A 465 4.48 -29.20 -7.53
N VAL A 466 4.89 -29.49 -6.28
CA VAL A 466 4.06 -29.22 -5.09
C VAL A 466 4.90 -28.56 -4.02
N TRP A 467 4.40 -27.43 -3.53
CA TRP A 467 5.08 -26.58 -2.55
C TRP A 467 4.14 -26.25 -1.40
N LEU A 468 4.70 -26.10 -0.20
CA LEU A 468 4.02 -25.69 1.01
C LEU A 468 4.77 -24.52 1.67
N GLY A 469 4.07 -23.47 2.06
CA GLY A 469 4.71 -22.32 2.74
C GLY A 469 3.82 -21.10 2.85
N ALA A 470 4.44 -19.96 3.10
CA ALA A 470 3.75 -18.68 3.28
C ALA A 470 2.99 -18.25 2.02
N GLY A 471 1.84 -17.64 2.22
CA GLY A 471 1.16 -16.91 1.17
C GLY A 471 1.97 -15.70 0.68
N ARG A 472 1.66 -15.21 -0.53
CA ARG A 472 2.39 -14.12 -1.19
C ARG A 472 2.52 -12.83 -0.35
N ALA A 473 1.55 -12.53 0.50
CA ALA A 473 1.59 -11.35 1.36
C ALA A 473 2.82 -11.29 2.28
N ASN A 474 3.43 -12.43 2.59
CA ASN A 474 4.61 -12.54 3.45
C ASN A 474 5.92 -12.64 2.66
N VAL A 475 5.88 -12.63 1.32
CA VAL A 475 7.04 -12.85 0.45
C VAL A 475 7.41 -11.56 -0.25
N THR A 476 8.71 -11.26 -0.31
CA THR A 476 9.22 -10.10 -1.06
C THR A 476 9.13 -10.34 -2.57
N SER A 477 8.99 -9.27 -3.34
CA SER A 477 9.02 -9.32 -4.81
C SER A 477 10.32 -9.96 -5.34
N ARG A 478 10.27 -10.59 -6.50
CA ARG A 478 11.37 -11.29 -7.20
C ARG A 478 11.73 -12.68 -6.69
N ILE A 479 10.99 -13.22 -5.73
CA ILE A 479 11.21 -14.59 -5.26
C ILE A 479 10.19 -15.49 -5.95
N LEU A 480 10.65 -16.49 -6.67
CA LEU A 480 9.79 -17.51 -7.27
C LEU A 480 9.17 -18.38 -6.17
N MET A 481 8.05 -19.02 -6.48
CA MET A 481 7.36 -19.91 -5.54
C MET A 481 8.28 -21.02 -5.03
N ALA A 482 9.03 -21.65 -5.91
CA ALA A 482 9.99 -22.70 -5.57
C ALA A 482 11.06 -22.24 -4.57
N ASP A 483 11.42 -20.93 -4.56
CA ASP A 483 12.39 -20.37 -3.64
C ASP A 483 11.74 -19.90 -2.32
N ALA A 484 10.44 -19.63 -2.36
CA ALA A 484 9.67 -19.07 -1.25
C ALA A 484 9.00 -20.12 -0.36
N MET A 485 8.86 -21.34 -0.85
CA MET A 485 8.11 -22.42 -0.22
C MET A 485 8.93 -23.70 -0.20
N GLY A 486 8.62 -24.61 0.75
CA GLY A 486 9.22 -25.93 0.79
C GLY A 486 8.62 -26.85 -0.28
N GLN A 487 9.46 -27.48 -1.09
CA GLN A 487 9.02 -28.50 -2.04
C GLN A 487 8.73 -29.81 -1.35
N ALA A 488 7.71 -30.55 -1.79
CA ALA A 488 7.41 -31.89 -1.28
C ALA A 488 8.56 -32.86 -1.57
N VAL A 489 8.97 -33.62 -0.54
CA VAL A 489 10.08 -34.60 -0.65
C VAL A 489 9.61 -36.04 -0.71
N LYS A 490 8.36 -36.31 -0.26
CA LYS A 490 7.76 -37.66 -0.24
C LYS A 490 6.25 -37.54 -0.36
N VAL A 491 5.60 -38.61 -0.86
CA VAL A 491 4.15 -38.80 -0.82
C VAL A 491 3.81 -40.20 -0.40
N ALA A 492 2.75 -40.34 0.38
CA ALA A 492 2.06 -41.61 0.65
C ALA A 492 0.57 -41.44 0.36
N PHE A 493 -0.10 -42.50 -0.05
CA PHE A 493 -1.52 -42.47 -0.40
C PHE A 493 -2.30 -43.33 0.58
N LYS A 494 -3.34 -42.76 1.18
CA LYS A 494 -4.21 -43.41 2.16
C LYS A 494 -5.52 -42.63 2.26
N ASP A 495 -6.62 -43.32 2.51
CA ASP A 495 -7.85 -42.68 2.95
C ASP A 495 -7.66 -42.27 4.44
N VAL A 496 -7.43 -40.96 4.67
CA VAL A 496 -7.11 -40.41 6.01
C VAL A 496 -8.37 -40.06 6.78
N ASN A 497 -9.40 -39.58 6.07
CA ASN A 497 -10.65 -39.09 6.66
C ASN A 497 -11.78 -40.16 6.69
N GLY A 498 -11.59 -41.33 6.07
CA GLY A 498 -12.55 -42.43 6.02
C GLY A 498 -13.74 -42.21 5.08
N ASP A 499 -13.60 -41.34 4.08
CA ASP A 499 -14.66 -41.03 3.12
C ASP A 499 -14.67 -41.94 1.88
N GLY A 500 -13.76 -42.90 1.82
CA GLY A 500 -13.60 -43.85 0.72
C GLY A 500 -12.82 -43.30 -0.46
N LYS A 501 -12.19 -42.12 -0.34
CA LYS A 501 -11.30 -41.52 -1.34
C LYS A 501 -9.86 -41.64 -0.90
N THR A 502 -8.97 -41.68 -1.87
CA THR A 502 -7.53 -41.62 -1.60
C THR A 502 -7.09 -40.19 -1.35
N ASP A 503 -6.39 -39.98 -0.23
CA ASP A 503 -5.73 -38.72 0.11
C ASP A 503 -4.22 -38.85 -0.14
N ALA A 504 -3.56 -37.70 -0.37
CA ALA A 504 -2.10 -37.62 -0.48
C ALA A 504 -1.50 -37.03 0.80
N ILE A 505 -0.70 -37.83 1.49
CA ILE A 505 0.12 -37.36 2.61
C ILE A 505 1.46 -36.92 2.05
N LEU A 506 1.67 -35.61 2.01
CA LEU A 506 2.83 -34.94 1.44
C LEU A 506 3.80 -34.54 2.54
N THR A 507 5.06 -34.89 2.43
CA THR A 507 6.10 -34.62 3.42
C THR A 507 6.98 -33.46 2.95
N PHE A 508 7.24 -32.50 3.84
CA PHE A 508 8.04 -31.30 3.61
C PHE A 508 9.09 -31.10 4.70
N VAL A 509 10.19 -30.41 4.42
CA VAL A 509 11.17 -30.00 5.42
C VAL A 509 10.69 -28.73 6.13
N GLN A 510 10.63 -28.75 7.47
CA GLN A 510 10.01 -27.64 8.24
C GLN A 510 10.65 -26.28 7.97
N LYS A 511 11.99 -26.16 7.97
CA LYS A 511 12.69 -24.89 7.69
C LYS A 511 12.36 -24.30 6.32
N ASP A 512 12.07 -25.16 5.33
CA ASP A 512 11.76 -24.70 3.97
C ASP A 512 10.31 -24.22 3.88
N VAL A 513 9.38 -24.86 4.61
CA VAL A 513 8.01 -24.39 4.74
C VAL A 513 7.95 -23.05 5.50
N ALA A 514 8.74 -22.92 6.57
CA ALA A 514 8.73 -21.75 7.44
C ALA A 514 9.56 -20.56 6.93
N LYS A 515 10.22 -20.68 5.78
CA LYS A 515 11.22 -19.73 5.27
C LYS A 515 10.78 -18.26 5.28
N TYR A 516 9.50 -17.99 5.06
CA TYR A 516 8.91 -16.64 5.06
C TYR A 516 7.76 -16.49 6.07
N LEU A 517 7.61 -17.45 6.96
CA LEU A 517 6.70 -17.33 8.10
C LEU A 517 7.42 -16.61 9.24
N VAL A 518 6.69 -15.82 10.01
CA VAL A 518 7.25 -15.08 11.14
C VAL A 518 7.21 -15.96 12.37
N ALA A 519 8.37 -16.18 13.00
CA ALA A 519 8.46 -16.97 14.24
C ALA A 519 7.74 -16.29 15.42
N GLY A 520 7.19 -17.09 16.33
CA GLY A 520 6.52 -16.62 17.54
C GLY A 520 5.23 -17.41 17.85
N THR A 521 4.42 -16.88 18.75
CA THR A 521 3.18 -17.55 19.22
C THR A 521 1.97 -17.35 18.31
N SER A 522 2.12 -16.63 17.20
CA SER A 522 1.04 -16.32 16.28
C SER A 522 0.67 -17.52 15.40
N VAL A 523 -0.60 -17.58 15.02
CA VAL A 523 -1.08 -18.52 14.00
C VAL A 523 -0.87 -17.89 12.62
N HIS A 524 -0.29 -18.64 11.70
CA HIS A 524 -0.05 -18.22 10.33
C HIS A 524 -0.84 -19.07 9.36
N GLU A 525 -1.30 -18.48 8.28
CA GLU A 525 -1.78 -19.22 7.14
C GLU A 525 -0.61 -19.84 6.37
N VAL A 526 -0.82 -21.06 5.90
CA VAL A 526 0.13 -21.81 5.07
C VAL A 526 -0.62 -22.34 3.86
N TRP A 527 -0.06 -22.09 2.70
CA TRP A 527 -0.62 -22.47 1.42
C TRP A 527 0.11 -23.68 0.83
N LEU A 528 -0.64 -24.62 0.33
CA LEU A 528 -0.16 -25.62 -0.60
C LEU A 528 -0.55 -25.17 -2.01
N HIS A 529 0.46 -25.06 -2.88
CA HIS A 529 0.27 -24.85 -4.31
C HIS A 529 0.95 -25.98 -5.08
N GLY A 530 0.29 -26.48 -6.12
CA GLY A 530 0.90 -27.58 -6.88
C GLY A 530 0.07 -28.05 -8.06
N TYR A 531 0.52 -29.16 -8.62
CA TYR A 531 -0.12 -29.80 -9.74
C TYR A 531 -0.48 -31.24 -9.39
N VAL A 532 -1.70 -31.63 -9.71
CA VAL A 532 -2.20 -32.99 -9.66
C VAL A 532 -2.61 -33.38 -11.09
N GLY A 533 -1.73 -34.13 -11.76
CA GLY A 533 -1.77 -34.23 -13.20
C GLY A 533 -1.54 -32.85 -13.84
N ASP A 534 -2.45 -32.44 -14.74
CA ASP A 534 -2.42 -31.12 -15.37
C ASP A 534 -3.23 -30.06 -14.63
N LYS A 535 -3.89 -30.44 -13.53
CA LYS A 535 -4.75 -29.52 -12.75
C LYS A 535 -3.93 -28.77 -11.72
N ARG A 536 -4.01 -27.44 -11.72
CA ARG A 536 -3.46 -26.60 -10.65
C ARG A 536 -4.33 -26.73 -9.38
N VAL A 537 -3.67 -26.84 -8.23
CA VAL A 537 -4.32 -27.03 -6.94
C VAL A 537 -3.77 -26.02 -5.95
N SER A 538 -4.69 -25.35 -5.26
CA SER A 538 -4.38 -24.48 -4.11
C SER A 538 -5.24 -24.92 -2.93
N ALA A 539 -4.63 -25.05 -1.76
CA ALA A 539 -5.31 -25.36 -0.51
C ALA A 539 -4.61 -24.63 0.65
N MET A 540 -5.31 -24.35 1.72
CA MET A 540 -4.81 -23.57 2.85
C MET A 540 -5.15 -24.25 4.17
N ASP A 541 -4.22 -24.14 5.11
CA ASP A 541 -4.42 -24.46 6.53
C ASP A 541 -3.62 -23.45 7.38
N THR A 542 -3.72 -23.58 8.68
CA THR A 542 -3.06 -22.71 9.64
C THR A 542 -2.15 -23.48 10.59
N VAL A 543 -1.02 -22.88 10.95
CA VAL A 543 -0.04 -23.48 11.85
C VAL A 543 0.63 -22.40 12.73
N LYS A 544 1.11 -22.77 13.90
CA LYS A 544 2.00 -21.93 14.71
C LYS A 544 3.44 -22.11 14.25
N VAL A 545 4.23 -21.05 14.34
CA VAL A 545 5.67 -21.08 14.07
C VAL A 545 6.40 -20.75 15.36
N ILE A 546 7.24 -21.67 15.82
CA ILE A 546 8.03 -21.48 17.05
C ILE A 546 9.21 -20.52 16.82
N GLU A 547 9.77 -19.95 17.90
CA GLU A 547 10.93 -19.04 17.86
C GLU A 547 12.25 -19.75 17.53
#